data_8927d97b8c4162551b41bf0c2bb1820b
#
_entry.id   8927d97b8c4162551b41bf0c2bb1820b
#
_cell.length_a   1.000
_cell.length_b   1.000
_cell.length_c   1.000
_cell.angle_alpha   90.00
_cell.angle_beta   90.00
_cell.angle_gamma   90.00
#
_symmetry.space_group_name_H-M   'P 1'
#
loop_
_entity.id
_entity.type
_entity.pdbx_description
1 polymer ?
#
loop_
_entity_poly.entity_id
_entity_poly.type
_entity_poly.pdbx_seq_one_letter_code
_entity_poly.pdbx_strand_id
1 'polypeptide(L)'
;KQWKRSEVLKDYRFYIICLTMLAMPSIATGTFVYQSFIVSSKNWGPYVIAQSFMVYSVLSVITLFLSGFLIDKFTSRKLLIYMNIPLLVATFVLYYFNSPFSSFVFLGLIGVSNGLSNVLGSATWAEIYGVKYIGSIKALTTAFMVFSTAFGTALFGILIDNSFSIEQIALVSGSYVLIAISLLFFIKNKLNPQYL
;
A
#
# COMPACT_ATOMS: atom_id res chain seq x y z
N LYS A 1 26.15 -10.49 7.43
CA LYS A 1 25.42 -11.73 7.09
C LYS A 1 24.45 -11.49 5.94
N GLN A 2 24.51 -12.32 4.88
CA GLN A 2 23.56 -12.31 3.77
C GLN A 2 22.46 -13.34 4.06
N TRP A 3 21.22 -12.90 4.19
CA TRP A 3 20.12 -13.76 4.63
C TRP A 3 19.59 -14.65 3.52
N LYS A 4 19.44 -15.95 3.81
CA LYS A 4 18.74 -16.89 2.95
C LYS A 4 17.23 -16.79 3.18
N ARG A 5 16.43 -17.21 2.17
CA ARG A 5 14.95 -17.23 2.26
C ARG A 5 14.43 -17.91 3.54
N SER A 6 15.02 -19.04 3.94
CA SER A 6 14.61 -19.76 5.15
C SER A 6 14.87 -19.02 6.44
N GLU A 7 15.88 -18.16 6.48
CA GLU A 7 16.20 -17.33 7.64
C GLU A 7 15.27 -16.12 7.70
N VAL A 8 14.95 -15.50 6.54
CA VAL A 8 13.99 -14.40 6.45
C VAL A 8 12.61 -14.81 6.94
N LEU A 9 12.15 -16.02 6.61
CA LEU A 9 10.87 -16.55 7.07
C LEU A 9 10.80 -16.78 8.59
N LYS A 10 11.93 -16.81 9.30
CA LYS A 10 11.98 -16.90 10.76
C LYS A 10 12.06 -15.54 11.44
N ASP A 11 12.21 -14.46 10.69
CA ASP A 11 12.31 -13.11 11.21
C ASP A 11 10.92 -12.46 11.32
N TYR A 12 10.47 -12.16 12.53
CA TYR A 12 9.16 -11.52 12.74
C TYR A 12 9.04 -10.14 12.07
N ARG A 13 10.16 -9.42 11.86
CA ARG A 13 10.20 -8.12 11.19
C ARG A 13 9.76 -8.25 9.74
N PHE A 14 10.08 -9.37 9.09
CA PHE A 14 9.66 -9.67 7.73
C PHE A 14 8.13 -9.61 7.60
N TYR A 15 7.41 -10.22 8.54
CA TYR A 15 5.94 -10.24 8.49
C TYR A 15 5.32 -8.86 8.74
N ILE A 16 5.89 -8.06 9.63
CA ILE A 16 5.41 -6.68 9.88
C ILE A 16 5.67 -5.79 8.66
N ILE A 17 6.83 -5.91 8.02
CA ILE A 17 7.14 -5.20 6.78
C ILE A 17 6.21 -5.67 5.66
N CYS A 18 5.98 -6.98 5.51
CA CYS A 18 5.03 -7.52 4.55
C CYS A 18 3.63 -6.95 4.80
N LEU A 19 3.12 -6.98 6.02
CA LEU A 19 1.81 -6.42 6.36
C LEU A 19 1.68 -4.96 5.90
N THR A 20 2.73 -4.17 6.09
CA THR A 20 2.79 -2.76 5.66
C THR A 20 2.81 -2.63 4.13
N MET A 21 3.62 -3.43 3.45
CA MET A 21 3.78 -3.36 1.99
C MET A 21 2.57 -3.93 1.24
N LEU A 22 1.82 -4.84 1.84
CA LEU A 22 0.65 -5.48 1.23
C LEU A 22 -0.63 -4.64 1.35
N ALA A 23 -0.65 -3.61 2.17
CA ALA A 23 -1.81 -2.74 2.34
C ALA A 23 -2.20 -2.03 1.05
N MET A 24 -1.22 -1.43 0.37
CA MET A 24 -1.46 -0.70 -0.87
C MET A 24 -2.02 -1.60 -1.99
N PRO A 25 -1.39 -2.72 -2.40
CA PRO A 25 -1.92 -3.56 -3.47
C PRO A 25 -3.29 -4.18 -3.13
N SER A 26 -3.53 -4.53 -1.87
CA SER A 26 -4.81 -5.06 -1.41
C SER A 26 -5.95 -4.05 -1.57
N ILE A 27 -5.78 -2.85 -1.03
CA ILE A 27 -6.81 -1.80 -1.04
C ILE A 27 -7.00 -1.22 -2.44
N ALA A 28 -5.92 -0.98 -3.19
CA ALA A 28 -6.01 -0.44 -4.54
C ALA A 28 -6.72 -1.41 -5.49
N THR A 29 -6.42 -2.71 -5.42
CA THR A 29 -7.08 -3.71 -6.27
C THR A 29 -8.57 -3.82 -5.92
N GLY A 30 -8.92 -3.88 -4.63
CA GLY A 30 -10.32 -3.84 -4.19
C GLY A 30 -11.06 -2.59 -4.70
N THR A 31 -10.43 -1.43 -4.58
CA THR A 31 -10.98 -0.16 -5.10
C THR A 31 -11.19 -0.19 -6.61
N PHE A 32 -10.24 -0.70 -7.38
CA PHE A 32 -10.32 -0.71 -8.84
C PHE A 32 -11.34 -1.73 -9.36
N VAL A 33 -11.44 -2.89 -8.74
CA VAL A 33 -12.43 -3.92 -9.11
C VAL A 33 -13.85 -3.45 -8.79
N TYR A 34 -14.06 -2.85 -7.63
CA TYR A 34 -15.37 -2.40 -7.17
C TYR A 34 -15.63 -0.90 -7.37
N GLN A 35 -14.93 -0.27 -8.32
CA GLN A 35 -15.08 1.16 -8.63
C GLN A 35 -16.53 1.57 -8.94
N SER A 36 -17.30 0.72 -9.64
CA SER A 36 -18.70 0.99 -9.96
C SER A 36 -19.56 1.08 -8.70
N PHE A 37 -19.31 0.23 -7.70
CA PHE A 37 -19.98 0.30 -6.41
C PHE A 37 -19.64 1.61 -5.67
N ILE A 38 -18.36 2.01 -5.68
CA ILE A 38 -17.90 3.26 -5.04
C ILE A 38 -18.57 4.46 -5.71
N VAL A 39 -18.57 4.51 -7.04
CA VAL A 39 -19.20 5.60 -7.82
C VAL A 39 -20.69 5.71 -7.51
N SER A 40 -21.40 4.58 -7.48
CA SER A 40 -22.84 4.56 -7.18
C SER A 40 -23.11 5.00 -5.73
N SER A 41 -22.33 4.49 -4.77
CA SER A 41 -22.50 4.82 -3.34
C SER A 41 -22.22 6.30 -3.02
N LYS A 42 -21.27 6.90 -3.73
CA LYS A 42 -20.87 8.31 -3.57
C LYS A 42 -21.60 9.28 -4.49
N ASN A 43 -22.47 8.77 -5.37
CA ASN A 43 -23.15 9.55 -6.41
C ASN A 43 -22.17 10.36 -7.30
N TRP A 44 -21.00 9.80 -7.59
CA TRP A 44 -20.05 10.39 -8.51
C TRP A 44 -20.45 10.06 -9.96
N GLY A 45 -20.26 11.01 -10.86
CA GLY A 45 -20.51 10.73 -12.26
C GLY A 45 -19.46 9.76 -12.86
N PRO A 46 -19.82 8.97 -13.90
CA PRO A 46 -18.90 8.00 -14.49
C PRO A 46 -17.66 8.65 -15.11
N TYR A 47 -17.77 9.87 -15.59
CA TYR A 47 -16.61 10.62 -16.11
C TYR A 47 -15.67 11.11 -15.02
N VAL A 48 -16.17 11.35 -13.81
CA VAL A 48 -15.38 11.83 -12.68
C VAL A 48 -14.36 10.76 -12.26
N ILE A 49 -14.79 9.51 -12.17
CA ILE A 49 -13.87 8.42 -11.79
C ILE A 49 -12.81 8.19 -12.89
N ALA A 50 -13.20 8.25 -14.17
CA ALA A 50 -12.25 8.12 -15.26
C ALA A 50 -11.18 9.22 -15.26
N GLN A 51 -11.58 10.47 -15.03
CA GLN A 51 -10.65 11.59 -14.89
C GLN A 51 -9.77 11.45 -13.62
N SER A 52 -10.31 10.92 -12.53
CA SER A 52 -9.57 10.68 -11.30
C SER A 52 -8.47 9.62 -11.48
N PHE A 53 -8.65 8.63 -12.38
CA PHE A 53 -7.59 7.69 -12.76
C PHE A 53 -6.43 8.38 -13.51
N MET A 54 -6.68 9.46 -14.23
CA MET A 54 -5.59 10.26 -14.83
C MET A 54 -4.74 10.88 -13.71
N VAL A 55 -5.39 11.46 -12.71
CA VAL A 55 -4.67 12.03 -11.53
C VAL A 55 -3.88 10.95 -10.80
N TYR A 56 -4.49 9.77 -10.55
CA TYR A 56 -3.79 8.62 -9.99
C TYR A 56 -2.52 8.28 -10.78
N SER A 57 -2.62 8.16 -12.09
CA SER A 57 -1.51 7.76 -12.97
C SER A 57 -0.38 8.80 -12.93
N VAL A 58 -0.71 10.08 -13.07
CA VAL A 58 0.26 11.17 -13.05
C VAL A 58 0.98 11.24 -11.71
N LEU A 59 0.25 11.22 -10.61
CA LEU A 59 0.84 11.28 -9.27
C LEU A 59 1.65 10.03 -8.93
N SER A 60 1.21 8.85 -9.40
CA SER A 60 1.97 7.60 -9.23
C SER A 60 3.33 7.68 -9.92
N VAL A 61 3.38 8.16 -11.15
CA VAL A 61 4.63 8.31 -11.92
C VAL A 61 5.54 9.37 -11.30
N ILE A 62 5.00 10.55 -10.97
CA ILE A 62 5.78 11.61 -10.32
C ILE A 62 6.37 11.11 -9.00
N THR A 63 5.56 10.47 -8.17
CA THR A 63 6.01 9.96 -6.87
C THR A 63 7.03 8.83 -7.01
N LEU A 64 6.89 7.97 -8.02
CA LEU A 64 7.86 6.92 -8.32
C LEU A 64 9.25 7.51 -8.58
N PHE A 65 9.36 8.55 -9.42
CA PHE A 65 10.63 9.23 -9.67
C PHE A 65 11.17 9.93 -8.42
N LEU A 66 10.32 10.69 -7.71
CA LEU A 66 10.72 11.37 -6.49
C LEU A 66 11.19 10.41 -5.39
N SER A 67 10.56 9.24 -5.30
CA SER A 67 10.91 8.21 -4.31
C SER A 67 12.34 7.69 -4.49
N GLY A 68 12.83 7.60 -5.73
CA GLY A 68 14.24 7.25 -6.00
C GLY A 68 15.19 8.24 -5.31
N PHE A 69 15.01 9.54 -5.54
CA PHE A 69 15.82 10.58 -4.91
C PHE A 69 15.70 10.60 -3.38
N LEU A 70 14.48 10.33 -2.87
CA LEU A 70 14.26 10.29 -1.42
C LEU A 70 14.98 9.10 -0.76
N ILE A 71 15.01 7.95 -1.40
CA ILE A 71 15.73 6.76 -0.88
C ILE A 71 17.23 7.02 -0.84
N ASP A 72 17.80 7.64 -1.86
CA ASP A 72 19.21 7.98 -1.90
C ASP A 72 19.59 8.92 -0.74
N LYS A 73 18.68 9.80 -0.35
CA LYS A 73 18.91 10.77 0.73
C LYS A 73 18.59 10.23 2.13
N PHE A 74 17.51 9.47 2.29
CA PHE A 74 16.94 9.13 3.62
C PHE A 74 16.96 7.64 3.98
N THR A 75 17.36 6.76 3.10
CA THR A 75 17.26 5.30 3.19
C THR A 75 15.82 4.77 3.11
N SER A 76 15.66 3.56 2.53
CA SER A 76 14.32 2.97 2.30
C SER A 76 13.59 2.63 3.61
N ARG A 77 14.30 2.12 4.62
CA ARG A 77 13.72 1.75 5.92
C ARG A 77 13.13 2.93 6.70
N LYS A 78 13.69 4.14 6.56
CA LYS A 78 13.12 5.35 7.19
C LYS A 78 11.87 5.81 6.46
N LEU A 79 11.87 5.73 5.13
CA LEU A 79 10.74 6.12 4.30
C LEU A 79 9.57 5.13 4.37
N LEU A 80 9.84 3.87 4.72
CA LEU A 80 8.83 2.82 4.82
C LEU A 80 7.66 3.19 5.73
N ILE A 81 7.92 3.92 6.82
CA ILE A 81 6.89 4.38 7.76
C ILE A 81 5.91 5.34 7.10
N TYR A 82 6.41 6.17 6.18
CA TYR A 82 5.62 7.21 5.51
C TYR A 82 4.87 6.69 4.28
N MET A 83 5.22 5.50 3.78
CA MET A 83 4.70 4.92 2.54
C MET A 83 3.16 4.83 2.51
N ASN A 84 2.55 4.45 3.61
CA ASN A 84 1.10 4.22 3.72
C ASN A 84 0.33 5.40 4.33
N ILE A 85 0.98 6.51 4.65
CA ILE A 85 0.28 7.71 5.15
C ILE A 85 -0.69 8.26 4.08
N PRO A 86 -0.29 8.42 2.80
CA PRO A 86 -1.23 8.86 1.77
C PRO A 86 -2.41 7.89 1.61
N LEU A 87 -2.17 6.57 1.73
CA LEU A 87 -3.22 5.56 1.67
C LEU A 87 -4.21 5.69 2.84
N LEU A 88 -3.70 5.93 4.05
CA LEU A 88 -4.54 6.17 5.23
C LEU A 88 -5.41 7.42 5.05
N VAL A 89 -4.82 8.51 4.56
CA VAL A 89 -5.57 9.74 4.28
C VAL A 89 -6.62 9.50 3.19
N ALA A 90 -6.30 8.68 2.16
CA ALA A 90 -7.26 8.32 1.13
C ALA A 90 -8.50 7.62 1.72
N THR A 91 -8.31 6.68 2.66
CA THR A 91 -9.47 6.03 3.32
C THR A 91 -10.31 7.01 4.14
N PHE A 92 -9.70 8.00 4.79
CA PHE A 92 -10.44 9.07 5.46
C PHE A 92 -11.20 9.96 4.47
N VAL A 93 -10.60 10.30 3.33
CA VAL A 93 -11.29 11.06 2.28
C VAL A 93 -12.50 10.30 1.77
N LEU A 94 -12.37 8.99 1.52
CA LEU A 94 -13.47 8.14 1.08
C LEU A 94 -14.57 8.04 2.15
N TYR A 95 -14.21 8.03 3.42
CA TYR A 95 -15.16 7.98 4.53
C TYR A 95 -15.98 9.27 4.68
N TYR A 96 -15.33 10.43 4.72
CA TYR A 96 -15.97 11.69 5.11
C TYR A 96 -16.59 12.48 3.96
N PHE A 97 -16.05 12.35 2.74
CA PHE A 97 -16.42 13.24 1.64
C PHE A 97 -17.19 12.50 0.53
N ASN A 98 -18.29 13.14 0.07
CA ASN A 98 -19.11 12.61 -1.03
C ASN A 98 -19.03 13.47 -2.29
N SER A 99 -18.37 14.63 -2.24
CA SER A 99 -18.28 15.53 -3.39
C SER A 99 -17.50 14.87 -4.54
N PRO A 100 -17.84 15.14 -5.81
CA PRO A 100 -17.08 14.61 -6.95
C PRO A 100 -15.60 14.95 -6.91
N PHE A 101 -15.22 16.09 -6.33
CA PHE A 101 -13.83 16.48 -6.16
C PHE A 101 -13.05 15.52 -5.25
N SER A 102 -13.72 14.90 -4.27
CA SER A 102 -13.05 13.94 -3.38
C SER A 102 -12.57 12.68 -4.10
N SER A 103 -13.15 12.34 -5.26
CA SER A 103 -12.65 11.25 -6.13
C SER A 103 -11.21 11.51 -6.61
N PHE A 104 -10.93 12.74 -7.02
CA PHE A 104 -9.58 13.15 -7.48
C PHE A 104 -8.56 13.06 -6.34
N VAL A 105 -8.93 13.54 -5.16
CA VAL A 105 -8.07 13.49 -3.97
C VAL A 105 -7.83 12.04 -3.54
N PHE A 106 -8.89 11.22 -3.50
CA PHE A 106 -8.85 9.82 -3.12
C PHE A 106 -7.92 9.01 -4.03
N LEU A 107 -8.18 9.03 -5.34
CA LEU A 107 -7.34 8.29 -6.30
C LEU A 107 -5.94 8.90 -6.42
N GLY A 108 -5.80 10.21 -6.31
CA GLY A 108 -4.50 10.87 -6.28
C GLY A 108 -3.61 10.39 -5.13
N LEU A 109 -4.17 10.28 -3.92
CA LEU A 109 -3.46 9.77 -2.74
C LEU A 109 -3.09 8.28 -2.87
N ILE A 110 -3.98 7.47 -3.46
CA ILE A 110 -3.64 6.07 -3.82
C ILE A 110 -2.47 6.06 -4.81
N GLY A 111 -2.46 6.95 -5.80
CA GLY A 111 -1.36 7.10 -6.76
C GLY A 111 -0.02 7.43 -6.08
N VAL A 112 -0.03 8.37 -5.14
CA VAL A 112 1.17 8.70 -4.33
C VAL A 112 1.65 7.48 -3.55
N SER A 113 0.77 6.77 -2.86
CA SER A 113 1.14 5.54 -2.13
C SER A 113 1.65 4.45 -3.07
N ASN A 114 1.10 4.32 -4.27
CA ASN A 114 1.56 3.37 -5.27
C ASN A 114 2.99 3.69 -5.75
N GLY A 115 3.28 4.94 -6.04
CA GLY A 115 4.63 5.36 -6.44
C GLY A 115 5.68 5.07 -5.38
N LEU A 116 5.38 5.36 -4.10
CA LEU A 116 6.24 5.02 -2.96
C LEU A 116 6.42 3.50 -2.83
N SER A 117 5.34 2.73 -2.90
CA SER A 117 5.34 1.28 -2.71
C SER A 117 6.21 0.55 -3.74
N ASN A 118 6.19 0.98 -5.00
CA ASN A 118 6.95 0.35 -6.08
C ASN A 118 8.46 0.43 -5.84
N VAL A 119 8.96 1.57 -5.37
CA VAL A 119 10.40 1.77 -5.14
C VAL A 119 10.82 1.17 -3.80
N LEU A 120 10.08 1.46 -2.73
CA LEU A 120 10.37 0.95 -1.39
C LEU A 120 10.26 -0.57 -1.30
N GLY A 121 9.31 -1.17 -2.02
CA GLY A 121 9.11 -2.62 -2.09
C GLY A 121 10.32 -3.39 -2.62
N SER A 122 11.20 -2.75 -3.38
CA SER A 122 12.45 -3.35 -3.83
C SER A 122 13.63 -2.99 -2.93
N ALA A 123 13.78 -1.72 -2.61
CA ALA A 123 14.93 -1.19 -1.90
C ALA A 123 15.01 -1.67 -0.44
N THR A 124 13.88 -1.77 0.25
CA THR A 124 13.84 -2.16 1.67
C THR A 124 14.36 -3.58 1.91
N TRP A 125 14.00 -4.54 1.05
CA TRP A 125 14.47 -5.91 1.20
C TRP A 125 15.98 -6.04 0.99
N ALA A 126 16.52 -5.33 0.00
CA ALA A 126 17.96 -5.28 -0.24
C ALA A 126 18.71 -4.62 0.91
N GLU A 127 18.15 -3.55 1.49
CA GLU A 127 18.76 -2.83 2.60
C GLU A 127 18.77 -3.64 3.91
N ILE A 128 17.70 -4.40 4.20
CA ILE A 128 17.59 -5.13 5.48
C ILE A 128 18.26 -6.50 5.41
N TYR A 129 18.09 -7.25 4.31
CA TYR A 129 18.51 -8.65 4.22
C TYR A 129 19.72 -8.89 3.31
N GLY A 130 20.19 -7.85 2.61
CA GLY A 130 21.30 -7.93 1.68
C GLY A 130 20.91 -8.36 0.27
N VAL A 131 21.87 -8.24 -0.65
CA VAL A 131 21.61 -8.40 -2.11
C VAL A 131 21.87 -9.82 -2.63
N LYS A 132 22.66 -10.64 -1.93
CA LYS A 132 23.11 -11.95 -2.43
C LYS A 132 21.97 -12.89 -2.79
N TYR A 133 20.92 -12.94 -1.96
CA TYR A 133 19.76 -13.81 -2.15
C TYR A 133 18.47 -13.04 -2.44
N ILE A 134 18.59 -11.78 -2.88
CA ILE A 134 17.44 -10.88 -3.04
C ILE A 134 16.40 -11.43 -4.04
N GLY A 135 16.83 -12.16 -5.08
CA GLY A 135 15.91 -12.77 -6.04
C GLY A 135 14.92 -13.74 -5.39
N SER A 136 15.40 -14.59 -4.48
CA SER A 136 14.55 -15.56 -3.78
C SER A 136 13.62 -14.89 -2.73
N ILE A 137 14.06 -13.79 -2.12
CA ILE A 137 13.26 -12.99 -1.20
C ILE A 137 12.18 -12.24 -1.97
N LYS A 138 12.53 -11.62 -3.10
CA LYS A 138 11.56 -10.94 -3.98
C LYS A 138 10.51 -11.89 -4.53
N ALA A 139 10.89 -13.09 -4.95
CA ALA A 139 9.94 -14.10 -5.41
C ALA A 139 8.89 -14.42 -4.34
N LEU A 140 9.31 -14.56 -3.08
CA LEU A 140 8.42 -14.77 -1.94
C LEU A 140 7.50 -13.58 -1.69
N THR A 141 8.03 -12.36 -1.66
CA THR A 141 7.24 -11.14 -1.42
C THR A 141 6.29 -10.83 -2.57
N THR A 142 6.68 -11.15 -3.81
CA THR A 142 5.79 -11.04 -4.98
C THR A 142 4.63 -12.04 -4.87
N ALA A 143 4.88 -13.28 -4.43
CA ALA A 143 3.82 -14.23 -4.18
C ALA A 143 2.83 -13.71 -3.13
N PHE A 144 3.31 -13.16 -2.00
CA PHE A 144 2.45 -12.54 -1.00
C PHE A 144 1.67 -11.34 -1.56
N MET A 145 2.28 -10.54 -2.44
CA MET A 145 1.59 -9.43 -3.09
C MET A 145 0.42 -9.92 -3.95
N VAL A 146 0.61 -10.98 -4.74
CA VAL A 146 -0.47 -11.57 -5.55
C VAL A 146 -1.59 -12.11 -4.65
N PHE A 147 -1.25 -12.81 -3.56
CA PHE A 147 -2.24 -13.23 -2.57
C PHE A 147 -2.98 -12.06 -1.94
N SER A 148 -2.28 -10.98 -1.64
CA SER A 148 -2.86 -9.78 -1.05
C SER A 148 -3.87 -9.09 -1.99
N THR A 149 -3.59 -9.02 -3.29
CA THR A 149 -4.54 -8.47 -4.26
C THR A 149 -5.81 -9.33 -4.36
N ALA A 150 -5.65 -10.66 -4.40
CA ALA A 150 -6.78 -11.58 -4.41
C ALA A 150 -7.60 -11.50 -3.10
N PHE A 151 -6.91 -11.47 -1.95
CA PHE A 151 -7.56 -11.34 -0.65
C PHE A 151 -8.29 -10.00 -0.51
N GLY A 152 -7.68 -8.90 -0.91
CA GLY A 152 -8.29 -7.56 -0.88
C GLY A 152 -9.56 -7.50 -1.72
N THR A 153 -9.50 -8.04 -2.95
CA THR A 153 -10.67 -8.12 -3.83
C THR A 153 -11.78 -8.98 -3.23
N ALA A 154 -11.43 -10.16 -2.70
CA ALA A 154 -12.40 -11.05 -2.06
C ALA A 154 -13.03 -10.41 -0.82
N LEU A 155 -12.23 -9.74 0.01
CA LEU A 155 -12.71 -9.04 1.21
C LEU A 155 -13.70 -7.93 0.84
N PHE A 156 -13.40 -7.09 -0.14
CA PHE A 156 -14.33 -6.06 -0.63
C PHE A 156 -15.63 -6.70 -1.11
N GLY A 157 -15.56 -7.76 -1.91
CA GLY A 157 -16.76 -8.50 -2.38
C GLY A 157 -17.60 -9.01 -1.22
N ILE A 158 -17.01 -9.71 -0.26
CA ILE A 158 -17.70 -10.24 0.91
C ILE A 158 -18.37 -9.11 1.73
N LEU A 159 -17.69 -7.99 1.93
CA LEU A 159 -18.27 -6.86 2.66
C LEU A 159 -19.46 -6.25 1.90
N ILE A 160 -19.34 -6.08 0.58
CA ILE A 160 -20.43 -5.56 -0.26
C ILE A 160 -21.62 -6.51 -0.26
N ASP A 161 -21.39 -7.81 -0.40
CA ASP A 161 -22.45 -8.84 -0.39
C ASP A 161 -23.18 -8.91 0.96
N ASN A 162 -22.50 -8.57 2.05
CA ASN A 162 -23.08 -8.42 3.38
C ASN A 162 -23.65 -7.03 3.65
N SER A 163 -23.90 -6.22 2.62
CA SER A 163 -24.53 -4.90 2.71
C SER A 163 -23.73 -3.86 3.50
N PHE A 164 -22.41 -4.01 3.59
CA PHE A 164 -21.56 -2.96 4.16
C PHE A 164 -21.56 -1.73 3.26
N SER A 165 -21.71 -0.55 3.86
CA SER A 165 -21.58 0.70 3.11
C SER A 165 -20.13 0.98 2.72
N ILE A 166 -19.94 1.87 1.75
CA ILE A 166 -18.58 2.27 1.33
C ILE A 166 -17.80 2.92 2.47
N GLU A 167 -18.48 3.63 3.37
CA GLU A 167 -17.88 4.23 4.56
C GLU A 167 -17.36 3.15 5.51
N GLN A 168 -18.12 2.09 5.73
CA GLN A 168 -17.68 0.95 6.55
C GLN A 168 -16.48 0.22 5.93
N ILE A 169 -16.48 0.04 4.61
CA ILE A 169 -15.35 -0.54 3.87
C ILE A 169 -14.11 0.37 3.98
N ALA A 170 -14.29 1.69 3.90
CA ALA A 170 -13.22 2.67 4.12
C ALA A 170 -12.65 2.58 5.54
N LEU A 171 -13.50 2.41 6.57
CA LEU A 171 -13.06 2.21 7.95
C LEU A 171 -12.27 0.90 8.15
N VAL A 172 -12.74 -0.20 7.58
CA VAL A 172 -12.00 -1.49 7.63
C VAL A 172 -10.64 -1.35 6.98
N SER A 173 -10.58 -0.74 5.80
CA SER A 173 -9.33 -0.49 5.07
C SER A 173 -8.40 0.44 5.84
N GLY A 174 -8.92 1.55 6.37
CA GLY A 174 -8.18 2.51 7.17
C GLY A 174 -7.65 1.91 8.48
N SER A 175 -8.45 1.07 9.14
CA SER A 175 -8.02 0.34 10.35
C SER A 175 -6.86 -0.60 10.07
N TYR A 176 -6.89 -1.33 8.96
CA TYR A 176 -5.78 -2.17 8.52
C TYR A 176 -4.50 -1.36 8.32
N VAL A 177 -4.59 -0.25 7.57
CA VAL A 177 -3.44 0.62 7.32
C VAL A 177 -2.89 1.22 8.61
N LEU A 178 -3.76 1.67 9.51
CA LEU A 178 -3.38 2.24 10.81
C LEU A 178 -2.63 1.21 11.68
N ILE A 179 -3.14 -0.02 11.75
CA ILE A 179 -2.49 -1.11 12.46
C ILE A 179 -1.11 -1.40 11.86
N ALA A 180 -1.01 -1.49 10.53
CA ALA A 180 0.25 -1.74 9.84
C ALA A 180 1.30 -0.65 10.12
N ILE A 181 0.91 0.63 10.04
CA ILE A 181 1.79 1.78 10.37
C ILE A 181 2.21 1.72 11.85
N SER A 182 1.28 1.44 12.76
CA SER A 182 1.55 1.38 14.19
C SER A 182 2.56 0.26 14.53
N LEU A 183 2.36 -0.94 14.00
CA LEU A 183 3.28 -2.06 14.19
C LEU A 183 4.68 -1.73 13.65
N LEU A 184 4.75 -1.11 12.48
CA LEU A 184 6.02 -0.72 11.88
C LEU A 184 6.73 0.35 12.73
N PHE A 185 5.97 1.30 13.28
CA PHE A 185 6.51 2.33 14.16
C PHE A 185 7.16 1.74 15.42
N PHE A 186 6.55 0.71 16.02
CA PHE A 186 7.13 0.02 17.19
C PHE A 186 8.43 -0.71 16.87
N ILE A 187 8.60 -1.22 15.66
CA ILE A 187 9.83 -1.94 15.28
C ILE A 187 10.86 -1.07 14.55
N LYS A 188 10.58 0.22 14.28
CA LYS A 188 11.44 1.11 13.47
C LYS A 188 12.92 1.10 13.87
N ASN A 189 13.19 1.07 15.18
CA ASN A 189 14.56 1.04 15.72
C ASN A 189 15.26 -0.32 15.53
N LYS A 190 14.49 -1.37 15.21
CA LYS A 190 14.99 -2.74 14.98
C LYS A 190 15.17 -3.05 13.49
N LEU A 191 14.84 -2.10 12.61
CA LEU A 191 14.99 -2.24 11.16
C LEU A 191 16.42 -1.98 10.66
N ASN A 192 17.41 -2.09 11.52
CA ASN A 192 18.81 -1.94 11.11
C ASN A 192 19.24 -3.09 10.19
N PRO A 193 20.15 -2.82 9.21
CA PRO A 193 20.70 -3.87 8.39
C PRO A 193 21.31 -4.99 9.22
N GLN A 194 20.99 -6.24 8.87
CA GLN A 194 21.41 -7.42 9.63
C GLN A 194 22.57 -8.17 8.95
N TYR A 195 23.07 -7.63 7.85
CA TYR A 195 24.17 -8.20 7.08
C TYR A 195 25.51 -7.45 7.28
N LEU A 196 25.49 -6.38 8.08
CA LEU A 196 26.70 -5.64 8.47
C LEU A 196 27.45 -6.35 9.60
#